data_d350a486976e68d90a878b11878db5d9
#
_entry.id   d350a486976e68d90a878b11878db5d9
#
_cell.length_a   1.000
_cell.length_b   1.000
_cell.length_c   1.000
_cell.angle_alpha   90.00
_cell.angle_beta   90.00
_cell.angle_gamma   90.00
#
_symmetry.space_group_name_H-M   'P 1'
#
loop_
_entity.id
_entity.type
_entity.pdbx_description
1 polymer ?
#
loop_
_entity_poly.entity_id
_entity_poly.type
_entity_poly.pdbx_seq_one_letter_code
_entity_poly.pdbx_strand_id
1 'polypeptide(L)'
;KESSDIVIMDNNLISIANAVLYGRTIFKSIRKFIIYQLTVNCCALVLSFVGPFIGIPTPITVIQMLWINMIMDTLAGLAFSYEAPLKEYLKEKPKKRNQSIINKFMYTEILITGVYSSFVSIFYLCSPYIKSFFRVDRDNIYFMTGFFALFIFMGIFNAFNARTTRINLLSNISKNKVFIILFMCISIVQMYLIYFGGSLFRTYGLSFKELMIVLAMAFTVIPVDIFRKLLFKRRGVI
;
A
#
# COMPACT_ATOMS: atom_id res chain seq x y z
N LYS A 1 28.79 8.09 28.65
CA LYS A 1 27.63 8.59 27.91
C LYS A 1 28.01 9.00 26.48
N GLU A 2 29.16 9.65 26.28
CA GLU A 2 29.59 10.15 24.95
C GLU A 2 29.93 9.05 23.96
N SER A 3 30.30 7.84 24.40
CA SER A 3 30.65 6.71 23.55
C SER A 3 29.55 5.66 23.38
N SER A 4 28.38 5.89 23.95
CA SER A 4 27.25 4.94 23.92
C SER A 4 26.15 5.39 22.96
N ASP A 5 25.63 4.47 22.11
CA ASP A 5 24.50 4.73 21.22
C ASP A 5 23.17 4.88 21.99
N ILE A 6 23.05 4.26 23.18
CA ILE A 6 21.84 4.30 24.02
C ILE A 6 22.25 4.46 25.48
N VAL A 7 21.67 5.43 26.17
CA VAL A 7 21.88 5.66 27.60
C VAL A 7 20.62 5.30 28.37
N ILE A 8 20.75 4.41 29.36
CA ILE A 8 19.66 4.02 30.25
C ILE A 8 19.65 4.99 31.42
N MET A 9 18.52 5.62 31.70
CA MET A 9 18.36 6.61 32.75
C MET A 9 18.00 5.99 34.12
N ASP A 10 17.53 4.75 34.09
CA ASP A 10 17.20 3.94 35.26
C ASP A 10 18.01 2.63 35.27
N ASN A 11 18.25 2.05 36.42
CA ASN A 11 18.97 0.77 36.58
C ASN A 11 18.01 -0.43 36.42
N ASN A 12 17.09 -0.38 35.43
CA ASN A 12 16.05 -1.37 35.29
C ASN A 12 16.24 -2.21 34.03
N LEU A 13 16.38 -3.52 34.18
CA LEU A 13 16.46 -4.49 33.05
C LEU A 13 15.22 -4.47 32.17
N ILE A 14 14.04 -4.11 32.71
CA ILE A 14 12.79 -4.02 31.94
C ILE A 14 12.91 -2.89 30.91
N SER A 15 13.57 -1.79 31.22
CA SER A 15 13.82 -0.68 30.30
C SER A 15 14.70 -1.11 29.13
N ILE A 16 15.69 -1.96 29.35
CA ILE A 16 16.51 -2.56 28.27
C ILE A 16 15.64 -3.45 27.37
N ALA A 17 14.84 -4.34 27.98
CA ALA A 17 13.95 -5.23 27.22
C ALA A 17 12.93 -4.44 26.39
N ASN A 18 12.37 -3.36 26.94
CA ASN A 18 11.46 -2.47 26.24
C ASN A 18 12.16 -1.73 25.08
N ALA A 19 13.37 -1.22 25.29
CA ALA A 19 14.15 -0.57 24.23
C ALA A 19 14.38 -1.53 23.06
N VAL A 20 14.74 -2.78 23.32
CA VAL A 20 14.89 -3.83 22.28
C VAL A 20 13.56 -4.10 21.59
N LEU A 21 12.45 -4.22 22.34
CA LEU A 21 11.13 -4.48 21.81
C LEU A 21 10.68 -3.37 20.85
N TYR A 22 10.80 -2.11 21.29
CA TYR A 22 10.41 -0.95 20.48
C TYR A 22 11.32 -0.79 19.26
N GLY A 23 12.64 -0.95 19.40
CA GLY A 23 13.57 -0.89 18.27
C GLY A 23 13.25 -1.94 17.20
N ARG A 24 12.92 -3.17 17.60
CA ARG A 24 12.47 -4.23 16.66
C ARG A 24 11.13 -3.91 16.02
N THR A 25 10.22 -3.29 16.75
CA THR A 25 8.90 -2.87 16.23
C THR A 25 9.08 -1.79 15.18
N ILE A 26 9.87 -0.75 15.46
CA ILE A 26 10.17 0.32 14.51
C ILE A 26 10.79 -0.24 13.23
N PHE A 27 11.77 -1.12 13.33
CA PHE A 27 12.39 -1.75 12.17
C PHE A 27 11.38 -2.54 11.31
N LYS A 28 10.43 -3.25 11.93
CA LYS A 28 9.36 -3.95 11.21
C LYS A 28 8.36 -2.98 10.58
N SER A 29 8.02 -1.89 11.25
CA SER A 29 7.13 -0.85 10.73
C SER A 29 7.74 -0.18 9.48
N ILE A 30 9.02 0.15 9.52
CA ILE A 30 9.76 0.67 8.36
C ILE A 30 9.70 -0.31 7.20
N ARG A 31 9.93 -1.61 7.42
CA ARG A 31 9.85 -2.62 6.38
C ARG A 31 8.46 -2.72 5.75
N LYS A 32 7.40 -2.68 6.54
CA LYS A 32 6.00 -2.70 6.05
C LYS A 32 5.72 -1.49 5.16
N PHE A 33 6.15 -0.31 5.60
CA PHE A 33 6.01 0.91 4.83
C PHE A 33 6.79 0.84 3.51
N ILE A 34 8.04 0.35 3.53
CA ILE A 34 8.85 0.18 2.31
C ILE A 34 8.18 -0.78 1.32
N ILE A 35 7.62 -1.91 1.77
CA ILE A 35 6.89 -2.84 0.90
C ILE A 35 5.73 -2.11 0.23
N TYR A 36 4.91 -1.41 1.01
CA TYR A 36 3.78 -0.64 0.52
C TYR A 36 4.20 0.39 -0.52
N GLN A 37 5.14 1.26 -0.16
CA GLN A 37 5.65 2.35 -1.00
C GLN A 37 6.24 1.86 -2.31
N LEU A 38 7.16 0.89 -2.25
CA LEU A 38 7.82 0.37 -3.45
C LEU A 38 6.83 -0.36 -4.37
N THR A 39 5.81 -1.02 -3.84
CA THR A 39 4.77 -1.66 -4.66
C THR A 39 3.97 -0.61 -5.44
N VAL A 40 3.52 0.46 -4.79
CA VAL A 40 2.77 1.55 -5.43
C VAL A 40 3.63 2.26 -6.48
N ASN A 41 4.86 2.61 -6.12
CA ASN A 41 5.79 3.30 -7.03
C ASN A 41 6.20 2.43 -8.23
N CYS A 42 6.38 1.11 -8.03
CA CYS A 42 6.65 0.18 -9.12
C CYS A 42 5.49 0.17 -10.13
N CYS A 43 4.24 0.10 -9.64
CA CYS A 43 3.06 0.18 -10.48
C CYS A 43 2.98 1.51 -11.24
N ALA A 44 3.18 2.65 -10.55
CA ALA A 44 3.16 3.97 -11.16
C ALA A 44 4.22 4.13 -12.26
N LEU A 45 5.44 3.61 -12.01
CA LEU A 45 6.55 3.63 -12.98
C LEU A 45 6.20 2.82 -14.23
N VAL A 46 5.67 1.60 -14.08
CA VAL A 46 5.25 0.76 -15.20
C VAL A 46 4.16 1.47 -16.01
N LEU A 47 3.17 2.07 -15.35
CA LEU A 47 2.10 2.79 -16.02
C LEU A 47 2.60 4.03 -16.76
N SER A 48 3.51 4.79 -16.19
CA SER A 48 4.12 5.95 -16.84
C SER A 48 4.94 5.57 -18.08
N PHE A 49 5.57 4.38 -18.04
CA PHE A 49 6.32 3.86 -19.17
C PHE A 49 5.41 3.26 -20.26
N VAL A 50 4.42 2.45 -19.89
CA VAL A 50 3.53 1.74 -20.83
C VAL A 50 2.45 2.65 -21.39
N GLY A 51 1.97 3.64 -20.63
CA GLY A 51 0.86 4.53 -21.01
C GLY A 51 0.97 5.13 -22.42
N PRO A 52 2.11 5.75 -22.79
CA PRO A 52 2.30 6.29 -24.15
C PRO A 52 2.15 5.25 -25.26
N PHE A 53 2.60 4.00 -25.04
CA PHE A 53 2.51 2.92 -26.07
C PHE A 53 1.08 2.42 -26.29
N ILE A 54 0.21 2.56 -25.28
CA ILE A 54 -1.21 2.19 -25.41
C ILE A 54 -2.10 3.38 -25.81
N GLY A 55 -1.49 4.52 -26.20
CA GLY A 55 -2.22 5.71 -26.62
C GLY A 55 -2.78 6.57 -25.48
N ILE A 56 -2.32 6.37 -24.24
CA ILE A 56 -2.71 7.15 -23.06
C ILE A 56 -1.45 7.80 -22.46
N PRO A 57 -1.01 8.96 -22.94
CA PRO A 57 0.26 9.56 -22.54
C PRO A 57 0.37 9.85 -21.04
N THR A 58 -0.75 10.17 -20.39
CA THR A 58 -0.81 10.52 -18.97
C THR A 58 -1.95 9.76 -18.28
N PRO A 59 -1.76 8.46 -17.95
CA PRO A 59 -2.77 7.69 -17.23
C PRO A 59 -3.10 8.30 -15.86
N ILE A 60 -2.08 8.83 -15.18
CA ILE A 60 -2.17 9.54 -13.90
C ILE A 60 -1.60 10.93 -14.10
N THR A 61 -2.34 11.97 -13.69
CA THR A 61 -1.87 13.36 -13.82
C THR A 61 -0.84 13.70 -12.75
N VAL A 62 -0.06 14.77 -12.97
CA VAL A 62 0.93 15.25 -11.99
C VAL A 62 0.28 15.57 -10.64
N ILE A 63 -0.91 16.17 -10.64
CA ILE A 63 -1.63 16.53 -9.40
C ILE A 63 -2.10 15.26 -8.67
N GLN A 64 -2.58 14.25 -9.39
CA GLN A 64 -2.92 12.96 -8.82
C GLN A 64 -1.69 12.27 -8.22
N MET A 65 -0.52 12.34 -8.89
CA MET A 65 0.74 11.81 -8.36
C MET A 65 1.22 12.57 -7.12
N LEU A 66 1.05 13.89 -7.07
CA LEU A 66 1.35 14.67 -5.86
C LEU A 66 0.44 14.27 -4.70
N TRP A 67 -0.85 14.04 -4.95
CA TRP A 67 -1.77 13.52 -3.94
C TRP A 67 -1.30 12.17 -3.39
N ILE A 68 -0.92 11.24 -4.27
CA ILE A 68 -0.45 9.91 -3.88
C ILE A 68 0.83 10.03 -3.04
N ASN A 69 1.87 10.66 -3.59
CA ASN A 69 3.21 10.63 -2.99
C ASN A 69 3.34 11.56 -1.78
N MET A 70 2.63 12.69 -1.74
CA MET A 70 2.79 13.65 -0.66
C MET A 70 1.79 13.42 0.48
N ILE A 71 0.54 13.14 0.17
CA ILE A 71 -0.51 13.05 1.20
C ILE A 71 -0.77 11.60 1.58
N MET A 72 -1.09 10.74 0.60
CA MET A 72 -1.45 9.36 0.87
C MET A 72 -0.27 8.57 1.47
N ASP A 73 0.95 8.73 0.93
CA ASP A 73 2.14 8.04 1.41
C ASP A 73 2.57 8.53 2.80
N THR A 74 2.42 9.83 3.08
CA THR A 74 2.68 10.39 4.42
C THR A 74 1.71 9.81 5.45
N LEU A 75 0.42 9.76 5.14
CA LEU A 75 -0.59 9.18 6.03
C LEU A 75 -0.40 7.67 6.20
N ALA A 76 -0.01 6.97 5.14
CA ALA A 76 0.33 5.54 5.20
C ALA A 76 1.58 5.30 6.08
N GLY A 77 2.63 6.11 5.92
CA GLY A 77 3.82 6.05 6.77
C GLY A 77 3.48 6.23 8.25
N LEU A 78 2.63 7.21 8.55
CA LEU A 78 2.12 7.44 9.90
C LEU A 78 1.31 6.22 10.39
N ALA A 79 0.43 5.65 9.58
CA ALA A 79 -0.35 4.47 9.93
C ALA A 79 0.51 3.26 10.29
N PHE A 80 1.58 3.00 9.51
CA PHE A 80 2.54 1.94 9.80
C PHE A 80 3.40 2.21 11.03
N SER A 81 3.68 3.48 11.37
CA SER A 81 4.49 3.83 12.55
C SER A 81 3.81 3.50 13.88
N TYR A 82 2.47 3.49 13.91
CA TYR A 82 1.68 3.16 15.10
C TYR A 82 1.46 1.66 15.33
N GLU A 83 2.20 0.79 14.65
CA GLU A 83 2.12 -0.66 14.90
C GLU A 83 2.50 -1.00 16.34
N ALA A 84 1.65 -1.77 17.00
CA ALA A 84 1.84 -2.14 18.38
C ALA A 84 3.05 -3.08 18.56
N PRO A 85 3.86 -2.89 19.62
CA PRO A 85 4.95 -3.80 19.95
C PRO A 85 4.37 -5.17 20.36
N LEU A 86 4.82 -6.23 19.69
CA LEU A 86 4.39 -7.60 19.96
C LEU A 86 5.50 -8.32 20.75
N LYS A 87 5.17 -8.90 21.90
CA LYS A 87 6.14 -9.65 22.74
C LYS A 87 6.88 -10.76 21.99
N GLU A 88 6.28 -11.30 20.92
CA GLU A 88 6.93 -12.29 20.05
C GLU A 88 8.22 -11.78 19.39
N TYR A 89 8.36 -10.44 19.21
CA TYR A 89 9.55 -9.84 18.64
C TYR A 89 10.78 -9.96 19.54
N LEU A 90 10.60 -10.13 20.85
CA LEU A 90 11.71 -10.38 21.77
C LEU A 90 12.37 -11.74 21.57
N LYS A 91 11.62 -12.73 21.03
CA LYS A 91 12.13 -14.08 20.77
C LYS A 91 12.95 -14.17 19.48
N GLU A 92 12.92 -13.14 18.64
CA GLU A 92 13.68 -13.12 17.38
C GLU A 92 15.18 -12.99 17.65
N LYS A 93 15.99 -13.62 16.79
CA LYS A 93 17.44 -13.48 16.83
C LYS A 93 17.87 -12.02 16.57
N PRO A 94 18.95 -11.54 17.19
CA PRO A 94 19.50 -10.23 16.91
C PRO A 94 19.82 -10.07 15.41
N LYS A 95 19.57 -8.89 14.88
CA LYS A 95 19.89 -8.59 13.49
C LYS A 95 21.33 -8.09 13.38
N LYS A 96 22.03 -8.53 12.33
CA LYS A 96 23.40 -8.04 12.06
C LYS A 96 23.33 -6.58 11.61
N ARG A 97 24.31 -5.76 12.04
CA ARG A 97 24.39 -4.33 11.68
C ARG A 97 24.36 -4.09 10.16
N ASN A 98 25.00 -4.98 9.39
CA ASN A 98 25.06 -4.88 7.93
C ASN A 98 23.94 -5.65 7.20
N GLN A 99 22.85 -6.04 7.91
CA GLN A 99 21.77 -6.75 7.26
C GLN A 99 20.93 -5.79 6.41
N SER A 100 20.71 -6.15 5.14
CA SER A 100 19.83 -5.40 4.24
C SER A 100 18.42 -5.22 4.84
N ILE A 101 17.86 -4.03 4.67
CA ILE A 101 16.47 -3.73 5.06
C ILE A 101 15.51 -4.60 4.25
N ILE A 102 15.76 -4.71 2.94
CA ILE A 102 14.94 -5.53 2.04
C ILE A 102 15.45 -6.97 2.07
N ASN A 103 14.59 -7.92 2.39
CA ASN A 103 14.86 -9.35 2.33
C ASN A 103 14.17 -10.00 1.12
N LYS A 104 14.49 -11.27 0.84
CA LYS A 104 13.91 -12.02 -0.28
C LYS A 104 12.37 -12.07 -0.24
N PHE A 105 11.80 -12.17 0.96
CA PHE A 105 10.35 -12.18 1.13
C PHE A 105 9.71 -10.85 0.73
N MET A 106 10.29 -9.72 1.18
CA MET A 106 9.84 -8.37 0.80
C MET A 106 9.98 -8.15 -0.70
N TYR A 107 11.12 -8.55 -1.27
CA TYR A 107 11.36 -8.42 -2.71
C TYR A 107 10.31 -9.16 -3.55
N THR A 108 9.97 -10.39 -3.17
CA THR A 108 8.91 -11.14 -3.87
C THR A 108 7.52 -10.54 -3.68
N GLU A 109 7.24 -9.94 -2.52
CA GLU A 109 5.99 -9.22 -2.28
C GLU A 109 5.87 -8.02 -3.20
N ILE A 110 6.89 -7.16 -3.20
CA ILE A 110 6.94 -5.96 -4.05
C ILE A 110 6.78 -6.33 -5.53
N LEU A 111 7.52 -7.35 -6.00
CA LEU A 111 7.46 -7.75 -7.40
C LEU A 111 6.10 -8.36 -7.77
N ILE A 112 5.64 -9.36 -7.02
CA ILE A 112 4.40 -10.07 -7.38
C ILE A 112 3.21 -9.11 -7.31
N THR A 113 3.09 -8.36 -6.22
CA THR A 113 1.96 -7.43 -6.04
C THR A 113 2.09 -6.22 -6.97
N GLY A 114 3.31 -5.69 -7.18
CA GLY A 114 3.55 -4.57 -8.10
C GLY A 114 3.27 -4.93 -9.55
N VAL A 115 3.77 -6.08 -10.04
CA VAL A 115 3.49 -6.59 -11.40
C VAL A 115 2.01 -6.88 -11.57
N TYR A 116 1.37 -7.51 -10.58
CA TYR A 116 -0.06 -7.78 -10.63
C TYR A 116 -0.89 -6.49 -10.69
N SER A 117 -0.58 -5.51 -9.83
CA SER A 117 -1.28 -4.21 -9.84
C SER A 117 -1.08 -3.48 -11.16
N SER A 118 0.12 -3.55 -11.75
CA SER A 118 0.41 -3.00 -13.07
C SER A 118 -0.41 -3.71 -14.16
N PHE A 119 -0.49 -5.04 -14.10
CA PHE A 119 -1.29 -5.84 -15.03
C PHE A 119 -2.78 -5.46 -14.96
N VAL A 120 -3.36 -5.40 -13.75
CA VAL A 120 -4.76 -5.00 -13.56
C VAL A 120 -5.01 -3.59 -14.10
N SER A 121 -4.08 -2.67 -13.88
CA SER A 121 -4.16 -1.30 -14.34
C SER A 121 -4.11 -1.19 -15.87
N ILE A 122 -3.17 -1.91 -16.51
CA ILE A 122 -3.05 -1.97 -17.97
C ILE A 122 -4.28 -2.66 -18.59
N PHE A 123 -4.73 -3.77 -17.97
CA PHE A 123 -5.94 -4.47 -18.40
C PHE A 123 -7.18 -3.55 -18.33
N TYR A 124 -7.31 -2.76 -17.26
CA TYR A 124 -8.36 -1.75 -17.16
C TYR A 124 -8.29 -0.77 -18.34
N LEU A 125 -7.12 -0.21 -18.62
CA LEU A 125 -6.94 0.82 -19.65
C LEU A 125 -7.15 0.27 -21.08
N CYS A 126 -6.75 -0.98 -21.34
CA CYS A 126 -6.79 -1.58 -22.67
C CYS A 126 -8.09 -2.31 -22.98
N SER A 127 -8.92 -2.67 -21.98
CA SER A 127 -10.11 -3.48 -22.18
C SER A 127 -11.32 -2.68 -22.68
N PRO A 128 -11.80 -2.89 -23.92
CA PRO A 128 -13.04 -2.28 -24.39
C PRO A 128 -14.26 -2.72 -23.57
N TYR A 129 -14.21 -3.95 -23.04
CA TYR A 129 -15.27 -4.50 -22.21
C TYR A 129 -15.43 -3.72 -20.89
N ILE A 130 -14.31 -3.41 -20.20
CA ILE A 130 -14.37 -2.58 -18.97
C ILE A 130 -14.87 -1.19 -19.34
N LYS A 131 -14.36 -0.61 -20.41
CA LYS A 131 -14.79 0.72 -20.86
C LYS A 131 -16.30 0.80 -21.13
N SER A 132 -16.93 -0.28 -21.63
CA SER A 132 -18.37 -0.31 -21.90
C SER A 132 -19.27 -0.21 -20.67
N PHE A 133 -18.73 -0.44 -19.46
CA PHE A 133 -19.46 -0.26 -18.22
C PHE A 133 -19.53 1.19 -17.75
N PHE A 134 -18.68 2.05 -18.30
CA PHE A 134 -18.61 3.46 -17.94
C PHE A 134 -19.47 4.30 -18.91
N ARG A 135 -20.01 5.40 -18.39
CA ARG A 135 -20.77 6.36 -19.19
C ARG A 135 -19.89 6.91 -20.30
N VAL A 136 -20.48 6.99 -21.51
CA VAL A 136 -19.79 7.50 -22.70
C VAL A 136 -19.69 9.02 -22.60
N ASP A 137 -18.47 9.54 -22.76
CA ASP A 137 -18.18 10.96 -22.86
C ASP A 137 -17.06 11.19 -23.88
N ARG A 138 -16.96 12.44 -24.40
CA ARG A 138 -16.00 12.79 -25.48
C ARG A 138 -14.55 12.52 -25.08
N ASP A 139 -14.19 12.76 -23.81
CA ASP A 139 -12.82 12.69 -23.29
C ASP A 139 -12.57 11.46 -22.40
N ASN A 140 -13.51 10.51 -22.35
CA ASN A 140 -13.46 9.34 -21.46
C ASN A 140 -13.25 9.69 -19.99
N ILE A 141 -13.82 10.82 -19.53
CA ILE A 141 -13.58 11.40 -18.20
C ILE A 141 -13.97 10.43 -17.08
N TYR A 142 -15.16 9.80 -17.19
CA TYR A 142 -15.62 8.83 -16.19
C TYR A 142 -14.72 7.59 -16.13
N PHE A 143 -14.26 7.10 -17.27
CA PHE A 143 -13.34 5.98 -17.36
C PHE A 143 -11.99 6.31 -16.70
N MET A 144 -11.44 7.50 -16.98
CA MET A 144 -10.18 7.95 -16.36
C MET A 144 -10.35 8.27 -14.86
N THR A 145 -11.50 8.77 -14.43
CA THR A 145 -11.83 8.89 -13.01
C THR A 145 -11.86 7.53 -12.31
N GLY A 146 -12.48 6.53 -12.97
CA GLY A 146 -12.48 5.16 -12.50
C GLY A 146 -11.07 4.56 -12.39
N PHE A 147 -10.20 4.89 -13.36
CA PHE A 147 -8.80 4.47 -13.33
C PHE A 147 -8.04 5.05 -12.13
N PHE A 148 -8.18 6.34 -11.88
CA PHE A 148 -7.58 6.98 -10.70
C PHE A 148 -8.09 6.36 -9.40
N ALA A 149 -9.42 6.13 -9.31
CA ALA A 149 -10.01 5.45 -8.16
C ALA A 149 -9.47 4.02 -8.00
N LEU A 150 -9.35 3.25 -9.09
CA LEU A 150 -8.77 1.91 -9.10
C LEU A 150 -7.36 1.91 -8.51
N PHE A 151 -6.50 2.81 -8.99
CA PHE A 151 -5.12 2.90 -8.53
C PHE A 151 -5.02 3.17 -7.03
N ILE A 152 -5.79 4.13 -6.52
CA ILE A 152 -5.79 4.47 -5.09
C ILE A 152 -6.35 3.33 -4.24
N PHE A 153 -7.48 2.74 -4.62
CA PHE A 153 -8.07 1.64 -3.85
C PHE A 153 -7.23 0.37 -3.88
N MET A 154 -6.52 0.08 -4.99
CA MET A 154 -5.50 -0.97 -5.01
C MET A 154 -4.39 -0.69 -3.99
N GLY A 155 -3.91 0.56 -3.89
CA GLY A 155 -2.96 0.98 -2.87
C GLY A 155 -3.49 0.77 -1.45
N ILE A 156 -4.75 1.18 -1.19
CA ILE A 156 -5.39 1.00 0.11
C ILE A 156 -5.49 -0.49 0.48
N PHE A 157 -5.96 -1.34 -0.43
CA PHE A 157 -6.03 -2.79 -0.18
C PHE A 157 -4.66 -3.42 -0.02
N ASN A 158 -3.67 -2.96 -0.78
CA ASN A 158 -2.29 -3.42 -0.65
C ASN A 158 -1.66 -3.01 0.70
N ALA A 159 -2.09 -1.93 1.32
CA ALA A 159 -1.63 -1.57 2.66
C ALA A 159 -1.99 -2.64 3.71
N PHE A 160 -3.17 -3.26 3.59
CA PHE A 160 -3.55 -4.39 4.45
C PHE A 160 -2.67 -5.61 4.20
N ASN A 161 -2.27 -5.86 2.95
CA ASN A 161 -1.33 -6.91 2.58
C ASN A 161 0.05 -6.68 3.21
N ALA A 162 0.61 -5.48 3.04
CA ALA A 162 1.94 -5.11 3.53
C ALA A 162 2.01 -5.06 5.07
N ARG A 163 0.87 -4.81 5.76
CA ARG A 163 0.81 -4.69 7.21
C ARG A 163 1.20 -5.98 7.94
N THR A 164 0.88 -7.14 7.39
CA THR A 164 1.11 -8.41 8.07
C THR A 164 1.65 -9.48 7.14
N THR A 165 2.58 -10.29 7.63
CA THR A 165 3.05 -11.49 6.94
C THR A 165 2.10 -12.69 7.15
N ARG A 166 1.11 -12.56 8.04
CA ARG A 166 0.13 -13.61 8.33
C ARG A 166 -0.93 -13.68 7.24
N ILE A 167 -1.51 -14.86 7.04
CA ILE A 167 -2.61 -15.08 6.09
C ILE A 167 -3.84 -14.26 6.53
N ASN A 168 -4.12 -14.22 7.84
CA ASN A 168 -5.19 -13.36 8.35
C ASN A 168 -4.72 -11.90 8.37
N LEU A 169 -5.17 -11.11 7.40
CA LEU A 169 -4.82 -9.70 7.23
C LEU A 169 -5.32 -8.82 8.38
N LEU A 170 -6.38 -9.24 9.07
CA LEU A 170 -6.94 -8.52 10.22
C LEU A 170 -6.25 -8.87 11.53
N SER A 171 -5.24 -9.76 11.50
CA SER A 171 -4.48 -10.14 12.69
C SER A 171 -3.90 -8.90 13.39
N ASN A 172 -4.18 -8.76 14.70
CA ASN A 172 -3.74 -7.66 15.55
C ASN A 172 -4.18 -6.24 15.09
N ILE A 173 -5.16 -6.14 14.19
CA ILE A 173 -5.63 -4.84 13.68
C ILE A 173 -6.24 -3.98 14.79
N SER A 174 -6.90 -4.60 15.77
CA SER A 174 -7.48 -3.92 16.93
C SER A 174 -6.44 -3.21 17.81
N LYS A 175 -5.17 -3.65 17.73
CA LYS A 175 -4.05 -3.02 18.46
C LYS A 175 -3.50 -1.78 17.73
N ASN A 176 -3.82 -1.58 16.46
CA ASN A 176 -3.46 -0.40 15.69
C ASN A 176 -4.72 0.28 15.13
N LYS A 177 -5.45 0.96 16.02
CA LYS A 177 -6.64 1.73 15.63
C LYS A 177 -6.31 2.89 14.69
N VAL A 178 -5.11 3.47 14.83
CA VAL A 178 -4.64 4.58 14.00
C VAL A 178 -4.53 4.16 12.53
N PHE A 179 -4.05 2.95 12.26
CA PHE A 179 -4.02 2.40 10.90
C PHE A 179 -5.42 2.40 10.26
N ILE A 180 -6.42 1.91 10.99
CA ILE A 180 -7.81 1.87 10.47
C ILE A 180 -8.31 3.29 10.21
N ILE A 181 -8.15 4.19 11.19
CA ILE A 181 -8.63 5.57 11.10
C ILE A 181 -8.00 6.28 9.91
N LEU A 182 -6.68 6.18 9.73
CA LEU A 182 -5.97 6.87 8.64
C LEU A 182 -6.35 6.31 7.27
N PHE A 183 -6.46 4.98 7.10
CA PHE A 183 -6.89 4.41 5.82
C PHE A 183 -8.38 4.66 5.53
N MET A 184 -9.23 4.75 6.54
CA MET A 184 -10.60 5.24 6.38
C MET A 184 -10.61 6.71 5.95
N CYS A 185 -9.78 7.55 6.57
CA CYS A 185 -9.65 8.96 6.19
C CYS A 185 -9.19 9.11 4.73
N ILE A 186 -8.14 8.36 4.31
CA ILE A 186 -7.69 8.34 2.92
C ILE A 186 -8.84 7.92 1.99
N SER A 187 -9.61 6.89 2.35
CA SER A 187 -10.75 6.41 1.55
C SER A 187 -11.86 7.47 1.43
N ILE A 188 -12.18 8.17 2.52
CA ILE A 188 -13.19 9.23 2.54
C ILE A 188 -12.73 10.40 1.67
N VAL A 189 -11.48 10.84 1.81
CA VAL A 189 -10.93 11.93 0.99
C VAL A 189 -10.87 11.50 -0.47
N GLN A 190 -10.52 10.26 -0.78
CA GLN A 190 -10.55 9.75 -2.15
C GLN A 190 -11.97 9.77 -2.74
N MET A 191 -12.98 9.37 -1.96
CA MET A 191 -14.38 9.48 -2.39
C MET A 191 -14.76 10.94 -2.64
N TYR A 192 -14.35 11.84 -1.75
CA TYR A 192 -14.58 13.28 -1.95
C TYR A 192 -13.93 13.78 -3.24
N LEU A 193 -12.69 13.40 -3.53
CA LEU A 193 -11.98 13.80 -4.75
C LEU A 193 -12.65 13.24 -6.03
N ILE A 194 -13.20 12.03 -5.99
CA ILE A 194 -13.94 11.44 -7.12
C ILE A 194 -15.15 12.31 -7.50
N TYR A 195 -15.87 12.83 -6.51
CA TYR A 195 -17.12 13.57 -6.75
C TYR A 195 -16.91 15.08 -6.87
N PHE A 196 -15.93 15.65 -6.20
CA PHE A 196 -15.71 17.09 -6.07
C PHE A 196 -14.34 17.59 -6.56
N GLY A 197 -13.45 16.70 -7.02
CA GLY A 197 -12.10 17.06 -7.47
C GLY A 197 -12.07 17.87 -8.76
N GLY A 198 -13.10 17.75 -9.59
CA GLY A 198 -13.31 18.57 -10.79
C GLY A 198 -12.13 18.54 -11.77
N SER A 199 -11.91 19.67 -12.44
CA SER A 199 -10.85 19.82 -13.44
C SER A 199 -9.44 19.68 -12.87
N LEU A 200 -9.24 20.06 -11.61
CA LEU A 200 -7.93 19.99 -10.94
C LEU A 200 -7.42 18.53 -10.86
N PHE A 201 -8.27 17.62 -10.43
CA PHE A 201 -7.95 16.18 -10.34
C PHE A 201 -8.36 15.39 -11.58
N ARG A 202 -8.98 16.01 -12.60
CA ARG A 202 -9.61 15.34 -13.74
C ARG A 202 -10.58 14.25 -13.27
N THR A 203 -11.39 14.54 -12.26
CA THR A 203 -12.34 13.59 -11.68
C THR A 203 -13.76 14.11 -11.79
N TYR A 204 -14.67 13.20 -12.11
CA TYR A 204 -16.11 13.50 -12.23
C TYR A 204 -16.89 12.33 -11.63
N GLY A 205 -17.91 12.62 -10.84
CA GLY A 205 -18.62 11.66 -10.03
C GLY A 205 -18.99 10.38 -10.77
N LEU A 206 -18.54 9.25 -10.23
CA LEU A 206 -18.86 7.93 -10.75
C LEU A 206 -20.27 7.50 -10.34
N SER A 207 -20.95 6.73 -11.19
CA SER A 207 -22.17 6.05 -10.79
C SER A 207 -21.85 4.91 -9.80
N PHE A 208 -22.85 4.48 -9.05
CA PHE A 208 -22.68 3.37 -8.10
C PHE A 208 -22.14 2.10 -8.79
N LYS A 209 -22.64 1.78 -10.00
CA LYS A 209 -22.20 0.63 -10.78
C LYS A 209 -20.72 0.74 -11.19
N GLU A 210 -20.30 1.90 -11.70
CA GLU A 210 -18.91 2.18 -12.08
C GLU A 210 -17.97 2.04 -10.87
N LEU A 211 -18.35 2.61 -9.74
CA LEU A 211 -17.58 2.53 -8.50
C LEU A 211 -17.45 1.09 -7.99
N MET A 212 -18.53 0.30 -8.03
CA MET A 212 -18.48 -1.10 -7.61
C MET A 212 -17.57 -1.96 -8.47
N ILE A 213 -17.53 -1.73 -9.79
CA ILE A 213 -16.60 -2.41 -10.70
C ILE A 213 -15.16 -2.07 -10.33
N VAL A 214 -14.87 -0.79 -10.10
CA VAL A 214 -13.54 -0.32 -9.69
C VAL A 214 -13.11 -0.96 -8.39
N LEU A 215 -13.97 -0.95 -7.37
CA LEU A 215 -13.68 -1.55 -6.07
C LEU A 215 -13.49 -3.06 -6.14
N ALA A 216 -14.30 -3.77 -6.94
CA ALA A 216 -14.15 -5.20 -7.14
C ALA A 216 -12.80 -5.54 -7.80
N MET A 217 -12.40 -4.77 -8.82
CA MET A 217 -11.09 -4.93 -9.46
C MET A 217 -9.94 -4.61 -8.49
N ALA A 218 -10.03 -3.52 -7.73
CA ALA A 218 -9.03 -3.15 -6.75
C ALA A 218 -8.87 -4.20 -5.65
N PHE A 219 -9.97 -4.80 -5.21
CA PHE A 219 -9.99 -5.84 -4.17
C PHE A 219 -9.21 -7.10 -4.58
N THR A 220 -9.06 -7.40 -5.88
CA THR A 220 -8.35 -8.58 -6.37
C THR A 220 -6.88 -8.65 -5.92
N VAL A 221 -6.28 -7.53 -5.52
CA VAL A 221 -4.91 -7.49 -4.96
C VAL A 221 -4.81 -8.30 -3.65
N ILE A 222 -5.90 -8.37 -2.87
CA ILE A 222 -5.92 -9.12 -1.60
C ILE A 222 -5.75 -10.63 -1.81
N PRO A 223 -6.61 -11.33 -2.59
CA PRO A 223 -6.46 -12.78 -2.79
C PRO A 223 -5.15 -13.17 -3.44
N VAL A 224 -4.58 -12.34 -4.31
CA VAL A 224 -3.28 -12.62 -4.93
C VAL A 224 -2.15 -12.64 -3.90
N ASP A 225 -2.12 -11.68 -2.99
CA ASP A 225 -1.11 -11.67 -1.92
C ASP A 225 -1.35 -12.80 -0.89
N ILE A 226 -2.61 -13.12 -0.56
CA ILE A 226 -2.93 -14.28 0.28
C ILE A 226 -2.40 -15.56 -0.35
N PHE A 227 -2.60 -15.75 -1.66
CA PHE A 227 -2.08 -16.91 -2.38
C PHE A 227 -0.55 -16.96 -2.33
N ARG A 228 0.13 -15.85 -2.55
CA ARG A 228 1.57 -15.71 -2.36
C ARG A 228 2.00 -16.16 -0.96
N LYS A 229 1.37 -15.62 0.09
CA LYS A 229 1.66 -15.96 1.50
C LYS A 229 1.47 -17.45 1.78
N LEU A 230 0.44 -18.07 1.21
CA LEU A 230 0.21 -19.52 1.33
C LEU A 230 1.35 -20.33 0.71
N LEU A 231 1.84 -19.93 -0.47
CA LEU A 231 2.98 -20.61 -1.12
C LEU A 231 4.25 -20.51 -0.28
N PHE A 232 4.53 -19.33 0.31
CA PHE A 232 5.71 -19.13 1.15
C PHE A 232 5.62 -19.90 2.48
N LYS A 233 4.42 -19.97 3.07
CA LYS A 233 4.19 -20.77 4.27
C LYS A 233 4.46 -22.25 4.01
N ARG A 234 4.00 -22.80 2.86
CA ARG A 234 4.28 -24.20 2.48
C ARG A 234 5.77 -24.49 2.30
N ARG A 235 6.57 -23.49 1.91
CA ARG A 235 8.02 -23.58 1.73
C ARG A 235 8.81 -23.36 3.03
N GLY A 236 8.17 -23.16 4.17
CA GLY A 236 8.83 -22.93 5.46
C GLY A 236 9.61 -21.61 5.55
N VAL A 237 9.28 -20.61 4.72
CA VAL A 237 9.96 -19.31 4.69
C VAL A 237 9.31 -18.31 5.64
N ILE A 238 8.07 -18.56 6.08
CA ILE A 238 7.27 -17.74 7.03
C ILE A 238 6.77 -18.64 8.16
#